data_b977738af7f61d4376bc4c530b8d8754
#
_entry.id   b977738af7f61d4376bc4c530b8d8754
#
_cell.length_a   1.000
_cell.length_b   1.000
_cell.length_c   1.000
_cell.angle_alpha   90.00
_cell.angle_beta   90.00
_cell.angle_gamma   90.00
#
_symmetry.space_group_name_H-M   'P 1'
#
loop_
_entity.id
_entity.type
_entity.pdbx_description
1 polymer ?
#
loop_
_entity_poly.entity_id
_entity_poly.type
_entity_poly.pdbx_seq_one_letter_code
_entity_poly.pdbx_strand_id
1 'polypeptide(L)'
;FPYYLQMILSFNPISITHWLKKRFFDMPDQRARVHESTYRDNRFLTDEAVKTLEGFRDKDEYYYMVYCLGQWGVTGKTVFDGKAVSERLTRIPKPKARGAFAYDAAEDGVHIENIRWEDDAQGPVKVYKKPEPGRPYVIGADTAGDGSDWFVGQVLDNVSGEQVAVLRHQYDEDTFSRQMYCLGKWYNDAMLAPEANFSTYPVKLLDLMGYRNLYVRDAVFIGFYIYL
;
A
#
# COMPACT_ATOMS: atom_id res chain seq x y z
N PHE A 1 2.54 39.67 20.02
CA PHE A 1 3.33 39.19 18.88
C PHE A 1 2.35 38.77 17.79
N PRO A 2 2.47 39.31 16.56
CA PRO A 2 1.63 38.82 15.47
C PRO A 2 2.02 37.40 15.15
N TYR A 3 1.08 36.44 15.27
CA TYR A 3 1.26 35.08 14.82
C TYR A 3 1.15 35.08 13.29
N TYR A 4 2.24 34.77 12.60
CA TYR A 4 2.21 34.52 11.16
C TYR A 4 1.84 33.05 10.94
N LEU A 5 0.67 32.83 10.38
CA LEU A 5 0.30 31.51 9.87
C LEU A 5 0.95 31.34 8.50
N GLN A 6 1.86 30.39 8.39
CA GLN A 6 2.52 30.02 7.14
C GLN A 6 2.20 28.58 6.81
N MET A 7 1.79 28.34 5.57
CA MET A 7 1.61 27.01 5.01
C MET A 7 2.70 26.77 3.96
N ILE A 8 3.40 25.67 4.07
CA ILE A 8 4.42 25.23 3.10
C ILE A 8 3.90 23.97 2.43
N LEU A 9 3.83 23.97 1.09
CA LEU A 9 3.43 22.84 0.27
C LEU A 9 4.63 22.43 -0.58
N SER A 10 5.03 21.16 -0.49
CA SER A 10 6.06 20.57 -1.34
C SER A 10 5.45 19.40 -2.11
N PHE A 11 5.65 19.37 -3.42
CA PHE A 11 5.07 18.36 -4.28
C PHE A 11 5.82 18.25 -5.62
N ASN A 12 5.64 17.13 -6.30
CA ASN A 12 6.05 16.99 -7.70
C ASN A 12 4.87 17.34 -8.62
N PRO A 13 5.08 18.05 -9.72
CA PRO A 13 4.03 18.52 -10.62
C PRO A 13 3.51 17.42 -11.56
N ILE A 14 2.90 16.37 -11.00
CA ILE A 14 2.52 15.15 -11.73
C ILE A 14 1.46 15.37 -12.82
N SER A 15 0.60 16.38 -12.69
CA SER A 15 -0.46 16.61 -13.68
C SER A 15 -0.83 18.08 -13.82
N ILE A 16 -0.95 18.53 -15.06
CA ILE A 16 -1.45 19.88 -15.37
C ILE A 16 -2.88 20.12 -14.89
N THR A 17 -3.65 19.07 -14.63
CA THR A 17 -5.04 19.18 -14.12
C THR A 17 -5.10 19.25 -12.60
N HIS A 18 -3.97 19.16 -11.92
CA HIS A 18 -3.92 19.18 -10.46
C HIS A 18 -4.38 20.54 -9.93
N TRP A 19 -5.19 20.54 -8.85
CA TRP A 19 -5.78 21.76 -8.27
C TRP A 19 -4.75 22.81 -7.83
N LEU A 20 -3.54 22.37 -7.40
CA LEU A 20 -2.43 23.25 -7.03
C LEU A 20 -1.97 24.11 -8.21
N LYS A 21 -1.90 23.50 -9.43
CA LYS A 21 -1.55 24.25 -10.64
C LYS A 21 -2.52 25.38 -10.86
N LYS A 22 -3.83 25.07 -10.90
CA LYS A 22 -4.87 26.07 -11.09
C LYS A 22 -4.84 27.15 -10.01
N ARG A 23 -4.65 26.75 -8.73
CA ARG A 23 -4.74 27.64 -7.59
C ARG A 23 -3.56 28.60 -7.44
N PHE A 24 -2.33 28.14 -7.73
CA PHE A 24 -1.12 28.88 -7.41
C PHE A 24 -0.26 29.24 -8.63
N PHE A 25 -0.42 28.55 -9.75
CA PHE A 25 0.37 28.80 -10.97
C PHE A 25 -0.46 29.50 -12.04
N ASP A 26 -1.70 29.07 -12.30
CA ASP A 26 -2.56 29.68 -13.31
C ASP A 26 -3.28 30.92 -12.79
N MET A 27 -3.49 31.01 -11.47
CA MET A 27 -4.12 32.14 -10.78
C MET A 27 -3.18 32.65 -9.66
N PRO A 28 -2.21 33.52 -9.98
CA PRO A 28 -1.24 34.01 -9.01
C PRO A 28 -1.93 34.68 -7.79
N ASP A 29 -1.50 34.29 -6.59
CA ASP A 29 -1.96 34.90 -5.34
C ASP A 29 -0.79 35.70 -4.73
N GLN A 30 -0.99 36.98 -4.47
CA GLN A 30 0.06 37.84 -3.91
C GLN A 30 0.57 37.39 -2.53
N ARG A 31 -0.20 36.56 -1.83
CA ARG A 31 0.16 35.97 -0.53
C ARG A 31 0.96 34.68 -0.66
N ALA A 32 1.01 34.08 -1.86
CA ALA A 32 1.73 32.85 -2.13
C ALA A 32 3.05 33.15 -2.85
N ARG A 33 4.12 32.48 -2.42
CA ARG A 33 5.38 32.44 -3.16
C ARG A 33 5.53 31.03 -3.73
N VAL A 34 5.68 30.95 -5.04
CA VAL A 34 6.01 29.70 -5.73
C VAL A 34 7.52 29.65 -5.89
N HIS A 35 8.12 28.54 -5.51
CA HIS A 35 9.51 28.23 -5.70
C HIS A 35 9.63 26.91 -6.43
N GLU A 36 10.36 26.91 -7.54
CA GLU A 36 10.65 25.70 -8.31
C GLU A 36 12.11 25.33 -8.08
N SER A 37 12.36 24.04 -7.84
CA SER A 37 13.70 23.51 -7.69
C SER A 37 13.80 22.13 -8.36
N THR A 38 14.98 21.81 -8.81
CA THR A 38 15.30 20.54 -9.50
C THR A 38 16.49 19.88 -8.79
N TYR A 39 16.84 18.66 -9.20
CA TYR A 39 18.06 18.02 -8.71
C TYR A 39 19.32 18.85 -8.96
N ARG A 40 19.32 19.73 -9.98
CA ARG A 40 20.45 20.60 -10.33
C ARG A 40 20.71 21.70 -9.31
N ASP A 41 19.70 22.05 -8.54
CA ASP A 41 19.79 23.05 -7.48
C ASP A 41 20.36 22.45 -6.19
N ASN A 42 20.44 21.10 -6.10
CA ASN A 42 20.97 20.41 -4.94
C ASN A 42 22.48 20.11 -5.07
N ARG A 43 23.29 21.01 -4.52
CA ARG A 43 24.76 20.90 -4.55
C ARG A 43 25.34 19.73 -3.74
N PHE A 44 24.53 19.01 -2.99
CA PHE A 44 24.98 17.89 -2.17
C PHE A 44 24.77 16.52 -2.81
N LEU A 45 24.21 16.47 -4.03
CA LEU A 45 24.09 15.22 -4.77
C LEU A 45 25.46 14.71 -5.22
N THR A 46 25.66 13.42 -5.10
CA THR A 46 26.84 12.75 -5.65
C THR A 46 26.73 12.64 -7.18
N ASP A 47 27.88 12.53 -7.85
CA ASP A 47 27.92 12.36 -9.32
C ASP A 47 27.15 11.10 -9.76
N GLU A 48 27.13 10.04 -8.94
CA GLU A 48 26.37 8.81 -9.22
C GLU A 48 24.86 9.03 -9.14
N ALA A 49 24.42 9.81 -8.15
CA ALA A 49 23.01 10.18 -8.03
C ALA A 49 22.56 11.03 -9.22
N VAL A 50 23.39 11.98 -9.64
CA VAL A 50 23.14 12.81 -10.84
C VAL A 50 23.05 11.93 -12.08
N LYS A 51 24.02 11.03 -12.31
CA LYS A 51 23.99 10.08 -13.43
C LYS A 51 22.74 9.21 -13.44
N THR A 52 22.31 8.75 -12.26
CA THR A 52 21.09 7.95 -12.12
C THR A 52 19.87 8.75 -12.55
N LEU A 53 19.73 10.00 -12.08
CA LEU A 53 18.61 10.87 -12.44
C LEU A 53 18.62 11.22 -13.94
N GLU A 54 19.80 11.52 -14.49
CA GLU A 54 19.93 11.80 -15.93
C GLU A 54 19.67 10.58 -16.80
N GLY A 55 19.96 9.37 -16.30
CA GLY A 55 19.66 8.11 -16.98
C GLY A 55 18.16 7.85 -17.19
N PHE A 56 17.28 8.57 -16.49
CA PHE A 56 15.84 8.49 -16.75
C PHE A 56 15.44 9.21 -18.05
N ARG A 57 16.23 10.13 -18.56
CA ARG A 57 15.94 10.84 -19.82
C ARG A 57 15.60 9.89 -20.96
N ASP A 58 16.37 8.79 -21.08
CA ASP A 58 16.24 7.85 -22.19
C ASP A 58 15.33 6.64 -21.84
N LYS A 59 15.11 6.40 -20.55
CA LYS A 59 14.33 5.26 -20.06
C LYS A 59 12.85 5.62 -19.84
N ASP A 60 12.60 6.79 -19.28
CA ASP A 60 11.28 7.30 -18.94
C ASP A 60 11.27 8.81 -18.98
N GLU A 61 11.00 9.36 -20.17
CA GLU A 61 10.98 10.81 -20.43
C GLU A 61 9.98 11.54 -19.51
N TYR A 62 8.81 10.93 -19.24
CA TYR A 62 7.82 11.52 -18.34
C TYR A 62 8.34 11.63 -16.91
N TYR A 63 8.95 10.55 -16.39
CA TYR A 63 9.57 10.57 -15.06
C TYR A 63 10.66 11.65 -15.01
N TYR A 64 11.51 11.72 -16.02
CA TYR A 64 12.57 12.72 -16.09
C TYR A 64 12.02 14.15 -16.09
N MET A 65 11.00 14.44 -16.90
CA MET A 65 10.36 15.75 -16.95
C MET A 65 9.72 16.15 -15.63
N VAL A 66 8.96 15.26 -15.01
CA VAL A 66 8.18 15.57 -13.80
C VAL A 66 9.06 15.55 -12.55
N TYR A 67 9.79 14.48 -12.34
CA TYR A 67 10.49 14.24 -11.06
C TYR A 67 11.93 14.80 -11.05
N CYS A 68 12.56 14.91 -12.20
CA CYS A 68 13.92 15.46 -12.30
C CYS A 68 13.93 16.94 -12.68
N LEU A 69 13.08 17.36 -13.62
CA LEU A 69 13.04 18.74 -14.11
C LEU A 69 11.94 19.60 -13.49
N GLY A 70 11.05 19.04 -12.67
CA GLY A 70 9.96 19.79 -12.04
C GLY A 70 8.92 20.33 -13.03
N GLN A 71 8.81 19.76 -14.22
CA GLN A 71 7.85 20.19 -15.23
C GLN A 71 6.48 19.57 -14.99
N TRP A 72 5.42 20.31 -15.27
CA TRP A 72 4.06 19.80 -15.15
C TRP A 72 3.81 18.66 -16.13
N GLY A 73 3.45 17.50 -15.58
CA GLY A 73 3.11 16.34 -16.37
C GLY A 73 1.86 16.58 -17.22
N VAL A 74 1.97 16.33 -18.52
CA VAL A 74 0.82 16.34 -19.42
C VAL A 74 0.11 15.00 -19.28
N THR A 75 -1.20 15.02 -18.99
CA THR A 75 -2.05 13.84 -18.83
C THR A 75 -1.88 12.88 -20.02
N GLY A 76 -1.38 11.68 -19.76
CA GLY A 76 -1.21 10.62 -20.77
C GLY A 76 -0.21 9.54 -20.36
N LYS A 77 0.73 9.84 -19.45
CA LYS A 77 1.66 8.82 -18.92
C LYS A 77 1.45 8.67 -17.42
N THR A 78 0.53 7.82 -17.04
CA THR A 78 0.42 7.30 -15.66
C THR A 78 1.33 6.09 -15.53
N VAL A 79 1.73 5.70 -14.31
CA VAL A 79 2.50 4.47 -14.04
C VAL A 79 1.85 3.26 -14.70
N PHE A 80 0.51 3.25 -14.71
CA PHE A 80 -0.28 2.25 -15.43
C PHE A 80 -0.90 2.89 -16.66
N ASP A 81 -0.92 2.16 -17.78
CA ASP A 81 -1.61 2.60 -18.99
C ASP A 81 -3.09 2.88 -18.70
N GLY A 82 -3.54 4.12 -18.93
CA GLY A 82 -4.89 4.57 -18.60
C GLY A 82 -5.99 3.81 -19.36
N LYS A 83 -5.70 3.35 -20.58
CA LYS A 83 -6.61 2.53 -21.37
C LYS A 83 -6.76 1.13 -20.76
N ALA A 84 -5.63 0.51 -20.39
CA ALA A 84 -5.65 -0.80 -19.72
C ALA A 84 -6.40 -0.74 -18.39
N VAL A 85 -6.20 0.33 -17.59
CA VAL A 85 -6.97 0.54 -16.35
C VAL A 85 -8.46 0.71 -16.64
N SER A 86 -8.84 1.53 -17.61
CA SER A 86 -10.25 1.74 -17.98
C SER A 86 -10.91 0.44 -18.46
N GLU A 87 -10.23 -0.32 -19.31
CA GLU A 87 -10.72 -1.64 -19.78
C GLU A 87 -10.86 -2.61 -18.61
N ARG A 88 -9.91 -2.63 -17.66
CA ARG A 88 -9.99 -3.48 -16.48
C ARG A 88 -11.16 -3.10 -15.57
N LEU A 89 -11.45 -1.81 -15.39
CA LEU A 89 -12.57 -1.32 -14.60
C LEU A 89 -13.93 -1.79 -15.15
N THR A 90 -14.07 -1.96 -16.47
CA THR A 90 -15.29 -2.51 -17.08
C THR A 90 -15.47 -4.01 -16.85
N ARG A 91 -14.40 -4.71 -16.45
CA ARG A 91 -14.34 -6.17 -16.28
C ARG A 91 -14.04 -6.59 -14.83
N ILE A 92 -14.35 -5.75 -13.85
CA ILE A 92 -14.17 -6.11 -12.45
C ILE A 92 -15.05 -7.31 -12.10
N PRO A 93 -14.48 -8.44 -11.68
CA PRO A 93 -15.27 -9.60 -11.31
C PRO A 93 -16.10 -9.32 -10.07
N LYS A 94 -17.32 -9.83 -10.05
CA LYS A 94 -18.15 -9.80 -8.84
C LYS A 94 -17.65 -10.87 -7.86
N PRO A 95 -17.59 -10.59 -6.55
CA PRO A 95 -17.27 -11.61 -5.57
C PRO A 95 -18.34 -12.71 -5.59
N LYS A 96 -17.92 -13.97 -5.45
CA LYS A 96 -18.79 -15.13 -5.36
C LYS A 96 -19.39 -15.31 -3.97
N ALA A 97 -18.69 -14.82 -2.94
CA ALA A 97 -19.16 -14.75 -1.57
C ALA A 97 -18.67 -13.48 -0.91
N ARG A 98 -19.39 -13.00 0.09
CA ARG A 98 -19.00 -11.91 0.96
C ARG A 98 -19.41 -12.23 2.38
N GLY A 99 -18.56 -11.92 3.36
CA GLY A 99 -18.82 -12.26 4.76
C GLY A 99 -17.67 -11.87 5.68
N ALA A 100 -17.63 -12.53 6.82
CA ALA A 100 -16.61 -12.40 7.83
C ALA A 100 -16.30 -13.76 8.45
N PHE A 101 -15.20 -13.84 9.21
CA PHE A 101 -14.94 -14.99 10.06
C PHE A 101 -15.47 -14.74 11.48
N ALA A 102 -16.25 -15.68 12.00
CA ALA A 102 -16.53 -15.78 13.40
C ALA A 102 -15.60 -16.81 14.03
N TYR A 103 -15.29 -16.63 15.30
CA TYR A 103 -14.43 -17.50 16.08
C TYR A 103 -14.77 -17.37 17.57
N ASP A 104 -14.36 -18.35 18.35
CA ASP A 104 -14.48 -18.29 19.79
C ASP A 104 -13.10 -17.95 20.40
N ALA A 105 -13.07 -17.08 21.42
CA ALA A 105 -11.84 -16.78 22.13
C ALA A 105 -11.50 -17.94 23.07
N ALA A 106 -10.25 -18.39 23.07
CA ALA A 106 -9.76 -19.37 24.05
C ALA A 106 -9.61 -18.74 25.43
N GLU A 107 -9.49 -19.56 26.46
CA GLU A 107 -9.39 -19.10 27.87
C GLU A 107 -8.18 -18.19 28.13
N ASP A 108 -7.12 -18.33 27.34
CA ASP A 108 -5.92 -17.50 27.45
C ASP A 108 -6.06 -16.09 26.87
N GLY A 109 -7.19 -15.80 26.20
CA GLY A 109 -7.48 -14.52 25.56
C GLY A 109 -6.66 -14.22 24.31
N VAL A 110 -5.71 -15.07 23.94
CA VAL A 110 -4.82 -14.93 22.79
C VAL A 110 -5.28 -15.78 21.61
N HIS A 111 -5.39 -17.10 21.83
CA HIS A 111 -5.77 -18.04 20.80
C HIS A 111 -7.27 -17.93 20.46
N ILE A 112 -7.60 -18.38 19.26
CA ILE A 112 -8.98 -18.45 18.77
C ILE A 112 -9.28 -19.88 18.30
N GLU A 113 -10.52 -20.29 18.50
CA GLU A 113 -11.00 -21.63 18.18
C GLU A 113 -12.28 -21.56 17.36
N ASN A 114 -12.76 -22.70 16.86
CA ASN A 114 -14.03 -22.83 16.17
C ASN A 114 -14.22 -21.79 15.06
N ILE A 115 -13.19 -21.58 14.24
CA ILE A 115 -13.21 -20.64 13.11
C ILE A 115 -14.28 -21.08 12.12
N ARG A 116 -15.20 -20.17 11.79
CA ARG A 116 -16.30 -20.41 10.86
C ARG A 116 -16.53 -19.21 9.97
N TRP A 117 -16.89 -19.48 8.72
CA TRP A 117 -17.31 -18.44 7.78
C TRP A 117 -18.78 -18.09 8.01
N GLU A 118 -19.07 -16.80 8.03
CA GLU A 118 -20.43 -16.26 8.09
C GLU A 118 -20.69 -15.39 6.88
N ASP A 119 -21.71 -15.73 6.09
CA ASP A 119 -22.13 -14.93 4.96
C ASP A 119 -22.79 -13.63 5.44
N ASP A 120 -22.25 -12.50 4.94
CA ASP A 120 -22.75 -11.16 5.22
C ASP A 120 -22.59 -10.29 3.98
N ALA A 121 -23.69 -9.78 3.45
CA ALA A 121 -23.68 -8.91 2.28
C ALA A 121 -22.87 -7.60 2.47
N GLN A 122 -22.66 -7.20 3.73
CA GLN A 122 -21.82 -6.03 4.09
C GLN A 122 -20.47 -6.44 4.71
N GLY A 123 -20.21 -7.75 4.82
CA GLY A 123 -19.01 -8.28 5.43
C GLY A 123 -17.70 -7.74 4.83
N PRO A 124 -16.62 -7.72 5.59
CA PRO A 124 -15.32 -7.13 5.19
C PRO A 124 -14.57 -7.97 4.15
N VAL A 125 -14.84 -9.28 4.07
CA VAL A 125 -14.13 -10.20 3.17
C VAL A 125 -14.94 -10.44 1.91
N LYS A 126 -14.33 -10.15 0.76
CA LYS A 126 -14.86 -10.49 -0.56
C LYS A 126 -14.08 -11.66 -1.12
N VAL A 127 -14.77 -12.73 -1.52
CA VAL A 127 -14.18 -13.96 -2.05
C VAL A 127 -14.51 -14.07 -3.53
N TYR A 128 -13.52 -14.08 -4.37
CA TYR A 128 -13.66 -14.29 -5.84
C TYR A 128 -13.48 -15.76 -6.22
N LYS A 129 -12.56 -16.46 -5.52
CA LYS A 129 -12.36 -17.90 -5.64
C LYS A 129 -12.18 -18.49 -4.25
N LYS A 130 -12.88 -19.60 -3.97
CA LYS A 130 -12.66 -20.37 -2.73
C LYS A 130 -11.29 -21.07 -2.79
N PRO A 131 -10.69 -21.39 -1.64
CA PRO A 131 -9.44 -22.15 -1.61
C PRO A 131 -9.62 -23.54 -2.23
N GLU A 132 -8.63 -23.96 -3.01
CA GLU A 132 -8.53 -25.31 -3.56
C GLU A 132 -7.59 -26.14 -2.65
N PRO A 133 -7.94 -27.37 -2.30
CA PRO A 133 -7.11 -28.22 -1.45
C PRO A 133 -5.67 -28.33 -1.98
N GLY A 134 -4.67 -28.12 -1.12
CA GLY A 134 -3.26 -28.24 -1.44
C GLY A 134 -2.67 -27.10 -2.30
N ARG A 135 -3.48 -26.13 -2.71
CA ARG A 135 -3.01 -25.01 -3.48
C ARG A 135 -2.36 -23.95 -2.56
N PRO A 136 -1.15 -23.46 -2.86
CA PRO A 136 -0.48 -22.46 -2.04
C PRO A 136 -1.06 -21.06 -2.31
N TYR A 137 -1.23 -20.29 -1.22
CA TYR A 137 -1.69 -18.90 -1.26
C TYR A 137 -0.74 -18.01 -0.47
N VAL A 138 -0.74 -16.72 -0.81
CA VAL A 138 -0.03 -15.68 -0.05
C VAL A 138 -0.98 -14.53 0.26
N ILE A 139 -0.79 -13.89 1.38
CA ILE A 139 -1.59 -12.75 1.80
C ILE A 139 -0.68 -11.59 2.16
N GLY A 140 -0.65 -10.57 1.31
CA GLY A 140 -0.04 -9.30 1.64
C GLY A 140 -1.05 -8.42 2.37
N ALA A 141 -0.62 -7.75 3.43
CA ALA A 141 -1.51 -6.92 4.20
C ALA A 141 -0.89 -5.56 4.53
N ASP A 142 -1.71 -4.52 4.35
CA ASP A 142 -1.41 -3.14 4.73
C ASP A 142 -2.15 -2.82 6.03
N THR A 143 -1.40 -2.32 7.02
CA THR A 143 -1.92 -1.99 8.34
C THR A 143 -2.17 -0.49 8.43
N ALA A 144 -3.38 -0.10 8.80
CA ALA A 144 -3.72 1.28 9.08
C ALA A 144 -3.29 1.67 10.50
N GLY A 145 -2.96 2.95 10.69
CA GLY A 145 -2.77 3.52 12.01
C GLY A 145 -4.11 3.90 12.67
N ASP A 146 -4.01 4.47 13.86
CA ASP A 146 -5.16 5.08 14.55
C ASP A 146 -5.74 6.21 13.70
N GLY A 147 -6.86 5.98 13.03
CA GLY A 147 -7.49 7.00 12.20
C GLY A 147 -8.54 6.48 11.23
N SER A 148 -8.70 7.19 10.12
CA SER A 148 -9.70 6.91 9.08
C SER A 148 -9.23 5.92 8.01
N ASP A 149 -8.02 5.41 8.10
CA ASP A 149 -7.45 4.53 7.10
C ASP A 149 -8.00 3.10 7.18
N TRP A 150 -7.80 2.35 6.10
CA TRP A 150 -8.35 1.02 5.95
C TRP A 150 -7.27 -0.03 6.15
N PHE A 151 -7.56 -1.01 7.00
CA PHE A 151 -6.82 -2.26 7.01
C PHE A 151 -7.20 -3.10 5.80
N VAL A 152 -6.21 -3.57 5.06
CA VAL A 152 -6.42 -4.34 3.83
C VAL A 152 -5.56 -5.59 3.81
N GLY A 153 -6.15 -6.74 3.51
CA GLY A 153 -5.47 -8.00 3.23
C GLY A 153 -5.81 -8.48 1.83
N GLN A 154 -4.81 -8.73 1.00
CA GLN A 154 -4.95 -9.21 -0.39
C GLN A 154 -4.51 -10.66 -0.48
N VAL A 155 -5.42 -11.56 -0.83
CA VAL A 155 -5.11 -12.98 -1.03
C VAL A 155 -4.81 -13.26 -2.48
N LEU A 156 -3.62 -13.76 -2.75
CA LEU A 156 -3.18 -14.16 -4.08
C LEU A 156 -2.96 -15.67 -4.14
N ASP A 157 -3.39 -16.26 -5.21
CA ASP A 157 -3.00 -17.59 -5.62
C ASP A 157 -1.51 -17.58 -6.00
N ASN A 158 -0.66 -18.28 -5.25
CA ASN A 158 0.78 -18.23 -5.44
C ASN A 158 1.28 -18.96 -6.71
N VAL A 159 0.38 -19.65 -7.43
CA VAL A 159 0.71 -20.30 -8.71
C VAL A 159 0.37 -19.39 -9.88
N SER A 160 -0.83 -18.81 -9.88
CA SER A 160 -1.31 -17.98 -10.99
C SER A 160 -1.06 -16.47 -10.82
N GLY A 161 -0.78 -16.02 -9.60
CA GLY A 161 -0.71 -14.59 -9.25
C GLY A 161 -2.08 -13.90 -9.21
N GLU A 162 -3.18 -14.66 -9.34
CA GLU A 162 -4.53 -14.09 -9.38
C GLU A 162 -5.01 -13.73 -7.97
N GLN A 163 -5.62 -12.55 -7.83
CA GLN A 163 -6.30 -12.16 -6.59
C GLN A 163 -7.56 -13.00 -6.40
N VAL A 164 -7.62 -13.76 -5.32
CA VAL A 164 -8.73 -14.69 -5.02
C VAL A 164 -9.65 -14.21 -3.93
N ALA A 165 -9.16 -13.35 -3.02
CA ALA A 165 -9.98 -12.68 -2.02
C ALA A 165 -9.36 -11.35 -1.57
N VAL A 166 -10.17 -10.53 -0.90
CA VAL A 166 -9.73 -9.32 -0.24
C VAL A 166 -10.50 -9.13 1.06
N LEU A 167 -9.78 -8.84 2.13
CA LEU A 167 -10.31 -8.31 3.38
C LEU A 167 -10.06 -6.80 3.37
N ARG A 168 -11.09 -6.00 3.70
CA ARG A 168 -10.96 -4.55 3.83
C ARG A 168 -11.95 -4.03 4.86
N HIS A 169 -11.45 -3.45 5.93
CA HIS A 169 -12.27 -2.84 7.00
C HIS A 169 -11.48 -1.80 7.80
N GLN A 170 -12.20 -0.95 8.53
CA GLN A 170 -11.62 -0.06 9.55
C GLN A 170 -11.70 -0.77 10.90
N TYR A 171 -10.82 -1.72 11.11
CA TYR A 171 -10.68 -2.45 12.37
C TYR A 171 -9.72 -1.74 13.33
N ASP A 172 -9.66 -2.23 14.57
CA ASP A 172 -8.46 -2.14 15.39
C ASP A 172 -7.46 -3.23 14.97
N GLU A 173 -6.22 -3.10 15.42
CA GLU A 173 -5.14 -4.02 15.06
C GLU A 173 -5.37 -5.45 15.56
N ASP A 174 -6.03 -5.61 16.72
CA ASP A 174 -6.34 -6.93 17.29
C ASP A 174 -7.36 -7.68 16.43
N THR A 175 -8.49 -7.04 16.14
CA THR A 175 -9.54 -7.59 15.28
C THR A 175 -9.01 -7.90 13.89
N PHE A 176 -8.22 -7.00 13.31
CA PHE A 176 -7.59 -7.23 12.01
C PHE A 176 -6.70 -8.46 12.02
N SER A 177 -5.82 -8.59 13.02
CA SER A 177 -4.89 -9.73 13.13
C SER A 177 -5.63 -11.06 13.26
N ARG A 178 -6.72 -11.11 14.04
CA ARG A 178 -7.56 -12.31 14.19
C ARG A 178 -8.28 -12.67 12.88
N GLN A 179 -8.81 -11.69 12.18
CA GLN A 179 -9.42 -11.91 10.85
C GLN A 179 -8.39 -12.37 9.82
N MET A 180 -7.17 -11.83 9.86
CA MET A 180 -6.06 -12.28 9.02
C MET A 180 -5.63 -13.70 9.33
N TYR A 181 -5.58 -14.07 10.62
CA TYR A 181 -5.35 -15.46 11.05
C TYR A 181 -6.38 -16.40 10.46
N CYS A 182 -7.68 -16.09 10.62
CA CYS A 182 -8.78 -16.89 10.07
C CYS A 182 -8.69 -17.00 8.55
N LEU A 183 -8.46 -15.90 7.86
CA LEU A 183 -8.35 -15.86 6.40
C LEU A 183 -7.17 -16.71 5.92
N GLY A 184 -6.02 -16.62 6.60
CA GLY A 184 -4.84 -17.42 6.29
C GLY A 184 -5.09 -18.90 6.50
N LYS A 185 -5.71 -19.30 7.61
CA LYS A 185 -6.11 -20.67 7.89
C LYS A 185 -7.07 -21.23 6.85
N TRP A 186 -8.05 -20.42 6.45
CA TRP A 186 -9.03 -20.81 5.43
C TRP A 186 -8.38 -21.02 4.05
N TYR A 187 -7.35 -20.22 3.70
CA TYR A 187 -6.58 -20.36 2.48
C TYR A 187 -5.35 -21.28 2.64
N ASN A 188 -5.55 -22.46 3.25
CA ASN A 188 -4.56 -23.56 3.38
C ASN A 188 -3.27 -23.11 4.10
N ASP A 189 -3.38 -22.42 5.21
CA ASP A 189 -2.26 -21.83 5.93
C ASP A 189 -1.39 -20.93 5.02
N ALA A 190 -2.05 -20.01 4.30
CA ALA A 190 -1.40 -19.07 3.39
C ALA A 190 -0.22 -18.34 4.04
N MET A 191 0.83 -18.05 3.30
CA MET A 191 1.91 -17.21 3.83
C MET A 191 1.39 -15.79 4.07
N LEU A 192 1.47 -15.31 5.32
CA LEU A 192 1.06 -13.96 5.71
C LEU A 192 2.25 -13.00 5.70
N ALA A 193 2.11 -11.87 5.03
CA ALA A 193 3.09 -10.81 4.96
C ALA A 193 2.45 -9.45 5.34
N PRO A 194 2.14 -9.23 6.64
CA PRO A 194 1.66 -7.92 7.10
C PRO A 194 2.80 -6.90 7.03
N GLU A 195 2.47 -5.69 6.58
CA GLU A 195 3.42 -4.58 6.63
C GLU A 195 3.66 -4.16 8.09
N ALA A 196 4.93 -3.91 8.43
CA ALA A 196 5.38 -3.59 9.79
C ALA A 196 6.02 -2.21 9.91
N ASN A 197 5.74 -1.30 8.96
CA ASN A 197 6.30 0.05 8.93
C ASN A 197 5.70 0.98 9.98
N PHE A 198 4.39 0.87 10.22
CA PHE A 198 3.67 1.69 11.19
C PHE A 198 3.59 1.01 12.57
N SER A 199 3.19 -0.26 12.59
CA SER A 199 3.05 -1.05 13.81
C SER A 199 3.58 -2.46 13.61
N THR A 200 4.23 -3.01 14.63
CA THR A 200 4.64 -4.42 14.67
C THR A 200 3.63 -5.31 15.39
N TYR A 201 2.55 -4.71 15.93
CA TYR A 201 1.58 -5.44 16.75
C TYR A 201 0.89 -6.58 15.98
N PRO A 202 0.39 -6.40 14.74
CA PRO A 202 -0.26 -7.48 14.01
C PRO A 202 0.65 -8.69 13.80
N VAL A 203 1.94 -8.46 13.47
CA VAL A 203 2.92 -9.54 13.31
C VAL A 203 3.14 -10.28 14.62
N LYS A 204 3.32 -9.55 15.73
CA LYS A 204 3.53 -10.13 17.05
C LYS A 204 2.32 -10.93 17.53
N LEU A 205 1.11 -10.43 17.30
CA LEU A 205 -0.10 -11.14 17.69
C LEU A 205 -0.29 -12.43 16.88
N LEU A 206 -0.06 -12.38 15.58
CA LEU A 206 -0.11 -13.57 14.73
C LEU A 206 0.90 -14.64 15.17
N ASP A 207 2.11 -14.24 15.54
CA ASP A 207 3.14 -15.14 16.10
C ASP A 207 2.70 -15.73 17.44
N LEU A 208 2.19 -14.92 18.36
CA LEU A 208 1.64 -15.35 19.65
C LEU A 208 0.46 -16.32 19.48
N MET A 209 -0.38 -16.12 18.48
CA MET A 209 -1.48 -17.04 18.11
C MET A 209 -0.97 -18.33 17.44
N GLY A 210 0.34 -18.48 17.26
CA GLY A 210 0.96 -19.67 16.68
C GLY A 210 0.78 -19.79 15.18
N TYR A 211 0.62 -18.67 14.43
CA TYR A 211 0.60 -18.69 12.98
C TYR A 211 2.02 -18.88 12.45
N ARG A 212 2.34 -20.06 11.93
CA ARG A 212 3.71 -20.46 11.59
C ARG A 212 4.20 -19.94 10.24
N ASN A 213 3.30 -19.69 9.30
CA ASN A 213 3.66 -19.31 7.93
C ASN A 213 3.66 -17.78 7.76
N LEU A 214 4.47 -17.10 8.58
CA LEU A 214 4.71 -15.66 8.47
C LEU A 214 5.91 -15.41 7.55
N TYR A 215 5.78 -14.39 6.68
CA TYR A 215 6.88 -13.95 5.84
C TYR A 215 7.97 -13.29 6.70
N VAL A 216 9.17 -13.78 6.59
CA VAL A 216 10.37 -13.17 7.19
C VAL A 216 11.26 -12.68 6.06
N ARG A 217 11.54 -11.38 6.06
CA ARG A 217 12.51 -10.80 5.14
C ARG A 217 13.91 -11.16 5.63
N ASP A 218 14.67 -11.88 4.82
CA ASP A 218 16.10 -12.06 5.07
C ASP A 218 16.75 -10.67 5.10
N ALA A 219 17.30 -10.28 6.24
CA ALA A 219 18.09 -9.08 6.36
C ALA A 219 19.40 -9.32 5.58
N VAL A 220 19.42 -8.97 4.31
CA VAL A 220 20.67 -8.76 3.60
C VAL A 220 21.30 -7.53 4.25
N PHE A 221 22.23 -7.74 5.17
CA PHE A 221 23.13 -6.71 5.66
C PHE A 221 23.99 -6.24 4.48
N ILE A 222 23.50 -5.28 3.71
CA ILE A 222 24.38 -4.44 2.92
C ILE A 222 25.02 -3.52 3.96
N GLY A 223 26.21 -3.91 4.41
CA GLY A 223 27.01 -3.12 5.35
C GLY A 223 27.41 -1.82 4.68
N PHE A 224 26.64 -0.78 4.88
CA PHE A 224 27.12 0.58 4.70
C PHE A 224 27.93 0.94 5.95
N TYR A 225 29.25 0.83 5.85
CA TYR A 225 30.14 1.48 6.80
C TYR A 225 30.03 2.99 6.55
N ILE A 226 29.33 3.70 7.42
CA ILE A 226 29.45 5.14 7.53
C ILE A 226 30.70 5.38 8.38
N TYR A 227 31.80 5.80 7.77
CA TYR A 227 32.88 6.45 8.50
C TYR A 227 32.44 7.89 8.79
N LEU A 228 32.31 8.21 10.08
CA LEU A 228 32.22 9.58 10.57
C LEU A 228 33.60 10.23 10.56
#